data_032bba7040328857612884aaf4a95470
#
_entry.id   032bba7040328857612884aaf4a95470
#
_cell.length_a   1.000
_cell.length_b   1.000
_cell.length_c   1.000
_cell.angle_alpha   90.00
_cell.angle_beta   90.00
_cell.angle_gamma   90.00
#
_symmetry.space_group_name_H-M   'P 1'
#
loop_
_entity.id
_entity.type
_entity.pdbx_description
1 polymer ?
#
loop_
_entity_poly.entity_id
_entity_poly.type
_entity_poly.pdbx_seq_one_letter_code
_entity_poly.pdbx_strand_id
1 'polypeptide(L)'
;MQRRHFLRIAGGGTIAAATLGAGGLSACGSNRMPDEAIEAWRGPAHDASSSADVRRWLLSYAILAPHSHNLQSWVVDLRTPDEIVLSCDLKRLLPQTDPLSRQIMMSHGTFLELLDLAARERGLRADITLFPQGAFGPDKLDARPVAHIRLVPDATLGKDPLFGQILLRHTNRSAYDVARPVTPAAWQAMQQAVLPYKLRFGHAGVEQADALSRHRKLALQAWQIELTTPRTIMESYDVLRVGAKEIALHRDGLSLLDPVVVLLNQVGLFDRSKAPSPDDYATTSQIKDFSQKLDSTPGFFWIVSEGNDRVTQINAGRAYARVQLAATALGLSMQPLSQALQEYPEQARPYADIHALCGASLPGQTVQMWARVGHAPTVEPAPRRRLQDFIRA
;
A
#
# COMPACT_ATOMS: atom_id res chain seq x y z
N MET A 1 -12.77 40.07 -5.84
CA MET A 1 -11.48 39.99 -6.56
C MET A 1 -10.27 39.62 -5.68
N GLN A 2 -10.39 39.56 -4.33
CA GLN A 2 -9.25 39.25 -3.44
C GLN A 2 -8.97 37.75 -3.21
N ARG A 3 -9.94 36.84 -3.46
CA ARG A 3 -9.75 35.38 -3.27
C ARG A 3 -8.80 34.71 -4.28
N ARG A 4 -8.63 35.27 -5.48
CA ARG A 4 -7.73 34.72 -6.51
C ARG A 4 -6.26 35.04 -6.29
N HIS A 5 -5.92 36.03 -5.50
CA HIS A 5 -4.52 36.36 -5.21
C HIS A 5 -3.90 35.52 -4.09
N PHE A 6 -4.69 35.09 -3.11
CA PHE A 6 -4.20 34.29 -1.98
C PHE A 6 -3.74 32.89 -2.42
N LEU A 7 -4.46 32.28 -3.36
CA LEU A 7 -4.08 30.94 -3.89
C LEU A 7 -2.82 30.93 -4.76
N ARG A 8 -2.37 32.10 -5.25
CA ARG A 8 -1.12 32.21 -6.02
C ARG A 8 0.14 32.25 -5.14
N ILE A 9 0.01 32.57 -3.86
CA ILE A 9 1.14 32.72 -2.92
C ILE A 9 1.51 31.40 -2.25
N ALA A 10 0.58 30.44 -2.15
CA ALA A 10 0.82 29.16 -1.47
C ALA A 10 1.59 28.11 -2.28
N GLY A 11 2.07 28.43 -3.46
CA GLY A 11 2.60 27.43 -4.41
C GLY A 11 3.97 27.66 -5.00
N GLY A 12 4.75 28.54 -4.51
CA GLY A 12 6.06 28.75 -5.13
C GLY A 12 7.10 29.27 -4.16
N GLY A 13 8.09 28.43 -3.87
CA GLY A 13 9.37 28.89 -3.35
C GLY A 13 9.38 29.28 -1.87
N THR A 14 10.46 28.90 -1.23
CA THR A 14 10.96 29.36 0.07
C THR A 14 10.28 30.63 0.61
N ILE A 15 9.41 30.46 1.60
CA ILE A 15 8.90 31.59 2.38
C ILE A 15 10.05 32.11 3.23
N ALA A 16 10.59 33.26 2.86
CA ALA A 16 11.45 34.04 3.74
C ALA A 16 10.64 34.36 5.00
N ALA A 17 11.17 33.99 6.15
CA ALA A 17 10.59 34.25 7.44
C ALA A 17 10.42 35.75 7.64
N ALA A 18 9.19 36.26 7.51
CA ALA A 18 8.84 37.55 8.05
C ALA A 18 8.56 37.38 9.54
N THR A 19 9.46 37.81 10.37
CA THR A 19 9.29 37.97 11.81
C THR A 19 8.13 38.93 12.10
N LEU A 20 6.98 38.42 12.41
CA LEU A 20 5.89 39.16 13.07
C LEU A 20 5.84 38.71 14.53
N GLY A 21 5.85 39.69 15.41
CA GLY A 21 6.07 39.63 16.82
C GLY A 21 5.26 38.61 17.63
N ALA A 22 5.86 38.28 18.74
CA ALA A 22 5.40 37.37 19.78
C ALA A 22 3.95 37.65 20.22
N GLY A 23 3.07 36.70 19.94
CA GLY A 23 1.75 36.56 20.53
C GLY A 23 1.31 35.13 20.34
N GLY A 24 1.39 34.34 21.43
CA GLY A 24 1.25 32.88 21.42
C GLY A 24 -0.01 32.36 20.74
N LEU A 25 0.18 31.70 19.62
CA LEU A 25 -0.65 30.64 19.12
C LEU A 25 0.24 29.39 18.99
N SER A 26 0.43 28.70 20.10
CA SER A 26 0.89 27.30 20.09
C SER A 26 -0.21 26.44 19.48
N ALA A 27 -0.37 26.54 18.14
CA ALA A 27 -1.01 25.47 17.37
C ALA A 27 0.05 24.36 17.23
N CYS A 28 0.25 23.56 18.27
CA CYS A 28 1.00 22.31 18.23
C CYS A 28 0.23 21.27 17.41
N GLY A 29 0.09 21.49 16.10
CA GLY A 29 -0.16 20.46 15.15
C GLY A 29 1.17 19.83 14.77
N SER A 30 1.56 18.72 15.40
CA SER A 30 2.76 17.99 15.00
C SER A 30 2.58 17.50 13.57
N ASN A 31 3.51 17.87 12.67
CA ASN A 31 3.60 17.33 11.31
C ASN A 31 4.06 15.86 11.30
N ARG A 32 3.93 15.18 12.43
CA ARG A 32 4.37 13.81 12.65
C ARG A 32 3.15 12.90 12.78
N MET A 33 3.37 11.65 12.40
CA MET A 33 2.39 10.59 12.59
C MET A 33 2.07 10.45 14.08
N PRO A 34 0.78 10.40 14.49
CA PRO A 34 0.42 10.21 15.90
C PRO A 34 0.96 8.86 16.44
N ASP A 35 1.57 8.87 17.60
CA ASP A 35 2.18 7.67 18.22
C ASP A 35 1.19 6.51 18.34
N GLU A 36 -0.05 6.79 18.73
CA GLU A 36 -1.11 5.80 18.87
C GLU A 36 -1.56 5.21 17.51
N ALA A 37 -1.35 5.91 16.40
CA ALA A 37 -1.69 5.41 15.08
C ALA A 37 -0.62 4.46 14.52
N ILE A 38 0.59 4.51 15.04
CA ILE A 38 1.74 3.72 14.59
C ILE A 38 2.26 2.76 15.66
N GLU A 39 1.62 2.65 16.81
CA GLU A 39 2.04 1.79 17.92
C GLU A 39 2.22 0.32 17.52
N ALA A 40 1.39 -0.19 16.59
CA ALA A 40 1.49 -1.57 16.08
C ALA A 40 2.87 -1.92 15.49
N TRP A 41 3.61 -0.92 15.00
CA TRP A 41 4.95 -1.12 14.43
C TRP A 41 6.04 -1.32 15.48
N ARG A 42 5.72 -1.16 16.76
CA ARG A 42 6.65 -1.47 17.88
C ARG A 42 6.75 -2.99 18.11
N GLY A 43 5.85 -3.77 17.49
CA GLY A 43 5.77 -5.22 17.66
C GLY A 43 5.07 -5.64 18.98
N PRO A 44 4.80 -6.94 19.13
CA PRO A 44 3.99 -7.46 20.26
C PRO A 44 4.71 -7.51 21.61
N ALA A 45 5.99 -7.17 21.69
CA ALA A 45 6.75 -7.23 22.96
C ALA A 45 6.21 -6.30 24.06
N HIS A 46 5.33 -5.36 23.70
CA HIS A 46 4.74 -4.39 24.62
C HIS A 46 3.27 -4.65 24.94
N ASP A 47 2.65 -5.66 24.31
CA ASP A 47 1.26 -6.04 24.58
C ASP A 47 1.24 -7.36 25.39
N ALA A 48 1.06 -7.25 26.71
CA ALA A 48 0.94 -8.40 27.61
C ALA A 48 -0.26 -9.32 27.25
N SER A 49 -1.29 -8.79 26.58
CA SER A 49 -2.45 -9.57 26.13
C SER A 49 -2.13 -10.50 24.94
N SER A 50 -1.10 -10.19 24.17
CA SER A 50 -0.67 -11.00 23.01
C SER A 50 0.11 -12.26 23.43
N SER A 51 0.61 -12.32 24.67
CA SER A 51 1.44 -13.43 25.15
C SER A 51 0.62 -14.67 25.53
N ALA A 52 -0.68 -14.51 25.86
CA ALA A 52 -1.54 -15.62 26.29
C ALA A 52 -2.14 -16.43 25.11
N ASP A 53 -2.32 -15.83 23.93
CA ASP A 53 -2.86 -16.48 22.73
C ASP A 53 -1.89 -16.23 21.55
N VAL A 54 -1.22 -17.28 21.11
CA VAL A 54 -0.23 -17.21 20.01
C VAL A 54 -0.83 -16.60 18.73
N ARG A 55 -2.12 -16.81 18.48
CA ARG A 55 -2.82 -16.25 17.30
C ARG A 55 -2.80 -14.71 17.31
N ARG A 56 -3.00 -14.11 18.48
CA ARG A 56 -2.92 -12.64 18.64
C ARG A 56 -1.51 -12.12 18.38
N TRP A 57 -0.50 -12.87 18.81
CA TRP A 57 0.88 -12.56 18.51
C TRP A 57 1.16 -12.61 16.99
N LEU A 58 0.69 -13.64 16.28
CA LEU A 58 0.80 -13.76 14.83
C LEU A 58 0.09 -12.60 14.11
N LEU A 59 -1.13 -12.30 14.55
CA LEU A 59 -1.95 -11.24 13.99
C LEU A 59 -1.35 -9.84 14.18
N SER A 60 -0.60 -9.59 15.27
CA SER A 60 0.09 -8.31 15.47
C SER A 60 1.11 -8.00 14.36
N TYR A 61 1.68 -9.03 13.73
CA TYR A 61 2.52 -8.88 12.54
C TYR A 61 1.69 -8.85 11.25
N ALA A 62 0.66 -9.67 11.14
CA ALA A 62 -0.16 -9.76 9.94
C ALA A 62 -0.87 -8.43 9.61
N ILE A 63 -1.33 -7.67 10.61
CA ILE A 63 -1.98 -6.36 10.42
C ILE A 63 -1.03 -5.29 9.87
N LEU A 64 0.30 -5.52 9.89
CA LEU A 64 1.29 -4.61 9.30
C LEU A 64 1.38 -4.76 7.79
N ALA A 65 0.69 -5.71 7.19
CA ALA A 65 0.69 -5.98 5.76
C ALA A 65 0.33 -4.73 4.93
N PRO A 66 0.90 -4.54 3.74
CA PRO A 66 0.47 -3.51 2.82
C PRO A 66 -0.95 -3.78 2.33
N HIS A 67 -1.75 -2.72 2.20
CA HIS A 67 -3.13 -2.80 1.75
C HIS A 67 -3.45 -1.66 0.79
N SER A 68 -4.29 -1.90 -0.22
CA SER A 68 -4.77 -0.86 -1.12
C SER A 68 -5.43 0.27 -0.32
N HIS A 69 -5.03 1.52 -0.61
CA HIS A 69 -5.43 2.73 0.13
C HIS A 69 -5.32 2.61 1.67
N ASN A 70 -4.54 1.64 2.18
CA ASN A 70 -4.43 1.35 3.62
C ASN A 70 -5.78 1.12 4.33
N LEU A 71 -6.78 0.57 3.62
CA LEU A 71 -8.12 0.35 4.18
C LEU A 71 -8.16 -0.73 5.25
N GLN A 72 -7.21 -1.68 5.22
CA GLN A 72 -7.12 -2.76 6.20
C GLN A 72 -8.46 -3.52 6.31
N SER A 73 -8.95 -4.01 5.16
CA SER A 73 -10.26 -4.67 5.00
C SER A 73 -10.29 -6.09 5.56
N TRP A 74 -9.61 -6.33 6.67
CA TRP A 74 -9.51 -7.65 7.30
C TRP A 74 -10.51 -7.78 8.44
N VAL A 75 -11.15 -8.94 8.54
CA VAL A 75 -11.96 -9.39 9.68
C VAL A 75 -11.50 -10.78 10.06
N VAL A 76 -11.20 -10.98 11.32
CA VAL A 76 -10.64 -12.21 11.86
C VAL A 76 -11.59 -12.81 12.89
N ASP A 77 -11.84 -14.13 12.78
CA ASP A 77 -12.58 -14.89 13.76
C ASP A 77 -11.63 -15.86 14.49
N LEU A 78 -11.62 -15.83 15.82
CA LEU A 78 -10.77 -16.62 16.71
C LEU A 78 -11.58 -17.53 17.65
N ARG A 79 -12.86 -17.79 17.38
CA ARG A 79 -13.71 -18.57 18.27
C ARG A 79 -13.31 -20.03 18.41
N THR A 80 -12.67 -20.61 17.37
CA THR A 80 -12.14 -21.97 17.42
C THR A 80 -10.68 -21.94 17.86
N PRO A 81 -10.26 -22.69 18.90
CA PRO A 81 -8.85 -22.79 19.30
C PRO A 81 -7.95 -23.22 18.14
N ASP A 82 -6.72 -22.70 18.10
CA ASP A 82 -5.68 -22.98 17.09
C ASP A 82 -6.09 -22.70 15.63
N GLU A 83 -7.23 -22.03 15.43
CA GLU A 83 -7.71 -21.64 14.12
C GLU A 83 -7.87 -20.13 14.00
N ILE A 84 -7.73 -19.64 12.78
CA ILE A 84 -7.98 -18.25 12.38
C ILE A 84 -8.82 -18.29 11.12
N VAL A 85 -9.99 -17.66 11.12
CA VAL A 85 -10.78 -17.46 9.90
C VAL A 85 -10.65 -16.01 9.45
N LEU A 86 -10.15 -15.80 8.24
CA LEU A 86 -9.98 -14.48 7.62
C LEU A 86 -11.12 -14.22 6.64
N SER A 87 -11.81 -13.11 6.81
CA SER A 87 -12.86 -12.61 5.90
C SER A 87 -12.55 -11.19 5.45
N CYS A 88 -13.23 -10.73 4.39
CA CYS A 88 -13.15 -9.36 3.93
C CYS A 88 -14.20 -8.48 4.62
N ASP A 89 -13.81 -7.29 5.09
CA ASP A 89 -14.74 -6.25 5.52
C ASP A 89 -15.33 -5.56 4.27
N LEU A 90 -16.55 -5.95 3.90
CA LEU A 90 -17.24 -5.45 2.71
C LEU A 90 -17.61 -3.96 2.78
N LYS A 91 -17.47 -3.32 3.95
CA LYS A 91 -17.64 -1.87 4.10
C LYS A 91 -16.36 -1.08 3.74
N ARG A 92 -15.26 -1.79 3.49
CA ARG A 92 -13.93 -1.22 3.22
C ARG A 92 -13.42 -1.69 1.86
N LEU A 93 -14.21 -1.43 0.83
CA LEU A 93 -13.90 -1.70 -0.58
C LEU A 93 -13.63 -0.39 -1.33
N LEU A 94 -13.20 -0.49 -2.57
CA LEU A 94 -12.88 0.60 -3.48
C LEU A 94 -13.64 0.40 -4.81
N PRO A 95 -14.97 0.59 -4.82
CA PRO A 95 -15.78 0.25 -5.98
C PRO A 95 -15.47 1.09 -7.24
N GLN A 96 -14.79 2.23 -7.12
CA GLN A 96 -14.42 3.07 -8.26
C GLN A 96 -13.01 2.78 -8.77
N THR A 97 -12.05 2.55 -7.87
CA THR A 97 -10.63 2.33 -8.24
C THR A 97 -10.22 0.86 -8.25
N ASP A 98 -10.98 -0.03 -7.61
CA ASP A 98 -10.80 -1.50 -7.62
C ASP A 98 -12.14 -2.21 -7.80
N PRO A 99 -12.86 -1.97 -8.93
CA PRO A 99 -14.24 -2.43 -9.11
C PRO A 99 -14.40 -3.95 -9.04
N LEU A 100 -13.37 -4.69 -9.41
CA LEU A 100 -13.34 -6.15 -9.32
C LEU A 100 -12.73 -6.67 -8.01
N SER A 101 -12.34 -5.78 -7.10
CA SER A 101 -11.71 -6.10 -5.80
C SER A 101 -10.43 -6.95 -5.92
N ARG A 102 -9.70 -6.84 -7.04
CA ARG A 102 -8.44 -7.57 -7.26
C ARG A 102 -7.35 -7.13 -6.30
N GLN A 103 -7.18 -5.81 -6.12
CA GLN A 103 -6.18 -5.25 -5.20
C GLN A 103 -6.53 -5.57 -3.74
N ILE A 104 -7.81 -5.59 -3.39
CA ILE A 104 -8.30 -6.03 -2.09
C ILE A 104 -7.93 -7.49 -1.84
N MET A 105 -8.13 -8.40 -2.81
CA MET A 105 -7.73 -9.81 -2.67
C MET A 105 -6.22 -9.96 -2.55
N MET A 106 -5.43 -9.24 -3.33
CA MET A 106 -3.97 -9.20 -3.15
C MET A 106 -3.57 -8.71 -1.76
N SER A 107 -4.28 -7.73 -1.20
CA SER A 107 -4.05 -7.24 0.16
C SER A 107 -4.36 -8.30 1.23
N HIS A 108 -5.30 -9.22 1.00
CA HIS A 108 -5.49 -10.40 1.85
C HIS A 108 -4.31 -11.38 1.70
N GLY A 109 -3.76 -11.51 0.50
CA GLY A 109 -2.55 -12.28 0.26
C GLY A 109 -1.35 -11.75 1.04
N THR A 110 -1.15 -10.42 1.07
CA THR A 110 -0.05 -9.82 1.87
C THR A 110 -0.21 -10.09 3.37
N PHE A 111 -1.44 -10.05 3.89
CA PHE A 111 -1.75 -10.39 5.28
C PHE A 111 -1.41 -11.86 5.58
N LEU A 112 -1.85 -12.79 4.73
CA LEU A 112 -1.58 -14.22 4.89
C LEU A 112 -0.08 -14.53 4.86
N GLU A 113 0.70 -13.82 4.06
CA GLU A 113 2.15 -14.01 4.03
C GLU A 113 2.82 -13.57 5.32
N LEU A 114 2.48 -12.39 5.86
CA LEU A 114 3.06 -11.95 7.12
C LEU A 114 2.64 -12.86 8.29
N LEU A 115 1.42 -13.39 8.26
CA LEU A 115 0.95 -14.36 9.24
C LEU A 115 1.75 -15.66 9.17
N ASP A 116 2.00 -16.21 7.97
CA ASP A 116 2.78 -17.44 7.78
C ASP A 116 4.24 -17.26 8.25
N LEU A 117 4.88 -16.13 7.90
CA LEU A 117 6.22 -15.79 8.39
C LEU A 117 6.27 -15.73 9.92
N ALA A 118 5.27 -15.12 10.54
CA ALA A 118 5.16 -15.04 11.99
C ALA A 118 4.90 -16.43 12.63
N ALA A 119 4.09 -17.28 11.99
CA ALA A 119 3.86 -18.62 12.45
C ALA A 119 5.16 -19.46 12.47
N ARG A 120 5.95 -19.41 11.41
CA ARG A 120 7.27 -20.05 11.32
C ARG A 120 8.22 -19.59 12.41
N GLU A 121 8.21 -18.32 12.78
CA GLU A 121 9.02 -17.78 13.85
C GLU A 121 8.69 -18.41 15.21
N ARG A 122 7.46 -18.89 15.38
CA ARG A 122 6.96 -19.58 16.59
C ARG A 122 6.99 -21.11 16.47
N GLY A 123 7.63 -21.68 15.43
CA GLY A 123 7.67 -23.13 15.17
C GLY A 123 6.28 -23.72 14.85
N LEU A 124 5.41 -22.89 14.24
CA LEU A 124 4.08 -23.28 13.81
C LEU A 124 4.01 -23.30 12.28
N ARG A 125 3.39 -24.35 11.73
CA ARG A 125 2.96 -24.38 10.34
C ARG A 125 1.54 -23.82 10.26
N ALA A 126 1.35 -22.83 9.37
CA ALA A 126 0.04 -22.32 9.04
C ALA A 126 -0.54 -23.12 7.86
N ASP A 127 -1.45 -24.07 8.13
CA ASP A 127 -2.18 -24.81 7.10
C ASP A 127 -3.31 -23.90 6.57
N ILE A 128 -3.05 -23.22 5.46
CA ILE A 128 -3.93 -22.20 4.87
C ILE A 128 -4.79 -22.84 3.79
N THR A 129 -6.11 -22.91 4.02
CA THR A 129 -7.12 -23.28 3.02
C THR A 129 -7.77 -22.01 2.48
N LEU A 130 -7.47 -21.66 1.23
CA LEU A 130 -8.10 -20.52 0.57
C LEU A 130 -9.54 -20.86 0.18
N PHE A 131 -10.44 -19.90 0.38
CA PHE A 131 -11.84 -19.98 0.00
C PHE A 131 -12.54 -21.28 0.43
N PRO A 132 -12.58 -21.59 1.74
CA PRO A 132 -13.08 -22.88 2.24
C PRO A 132 -14.57 -23.16 1.91
N GLN A 133 -15.31 -22.12 1.53
CA GLN A 133 -16.72 -22.20 1.09
C GLN A 133 -16.86 -21.93 -0.42
N GLY A 134 -15.79 -22.14 -1.21
CA GLY A 134 -15.73 -21.83 -2.62
C GLY A 134 -15.24 -20.40 -2.88
N ALA A 135 -14.50 -20.21 -3.99
CA ALA A 135 -13.98 -18.93 -4.39
C ALA A 135 -15.10 -17.94 -4.76
N PHE A 136 -14.83 -16.64 -4.54
CA PHE A 136 -15.71 -15.57 -5.02
C PHE A 136 -15.74 -15.53 -6.56
N GLY A 137 -16.86 -15.07 -7.11
CA GLY A 137 -16.93 -14.72 -8.53
C GLY A 137 -15.95 -13.60 -8.91
N PRO A 138 -15.73 -13.39 -10.21
CA PRO A 138 -14.75 -12.39 -10.67
C PRO A 138 -15.16 -10.95 -10.32
N ASP A 139 -16.45 -10.66 -10.21
CA ASP A 139 -16.97 -9.29 -10.12
C ASP A 139 -17.18 -8.81 -8.68
N LYS A 140 -17.50 -9.71 -7.75
CA LYS A 140 -17.92 -9.32 -6.40
C LYS A 140 -17.36 -10.24 -5.33
N LEU A 141 -17.10 -9.63 -4.16
CA LEU A 141 -16.85 -10.34 -2.91
C LEU A 141 -18.15 -10.47 -2.13
N ASP A 142 -18.20 -11.45 -1.24
CA ASP A 142 -19.31 -11.67 -0.31
C ASP A 142 -18.79 -12.00 1.11
N ALA A 143 -19.70 -12.38 2.02
CA ALA A 143 -19.37 -12.61 3.43
C ALA A 143 -18.64 -13.94 3.70
N ARG A 144 -18.45 -14.81 2.69
CA ARG A 144 -17.70 -16.07 2.86
C ARG A 144 -16.26 -15.79 3.27
N PRO A 145 -15.60 -16.72 3.98
CA PRO A 145 -14.20 -16.56 4.33
C PRO A 145 -13.26 -16.52 3.11
N VAL A 146 -12.27 -15.66 3.16
CA VAL A 146 -11.13 -15.63 2.22
C VAL A 146 -10.19 -16.80 2.51
N ALA A 147 -9.95 -17.09 3.79
CA ALA A 147 -9.07 -18.18 4.19
C ALA A 147 -9.50 -18.77 5.56
N HIS A 148 -9.24 -20.06 5.72
CA HIS A 148 -9.22 -20.75 7.00
C HIS A 148 -7.79 -21.22 7.26
N ILE A 149 -7.26 -20.87 8.41
CA ILE A 149 -5.88 -21.14 8.81
C ILE A 149 -5.91 -21.99 10.07
N ARG A 150 -5.28 -23.17 10.03
CA ARG A 150 -5.05 -24.03 11.19
C ARG A 150 -3.57 -23.98 11.55
N LEU A 151 -3.29 -23.71 12.80
CA LEU A 151 -1.92 -23.65 13.33
C LEU A 151 -1.51 -25.02 13.88
N VAL A 152 -0.44 -25.58 13.35
CA VAL A 152 0.06 -26.90 13.71
C VAL A 152 1.50 -26.78 14.20
N PRO A 153 1.84 -27.27 15.40
CA PRO A 153 3.24 -27.32 15.84
C PRO A 153 4.10 -28.11 14.84
N ASP A 154 5.21 -27.54 14.41
CA ASP A 154 6.11 -28.18 13.47
C ASP A 154 7.57 -27.74 13.75
N ALA A 155 8.26 -28.55 14.54
CA ALA A 155 9.64 -28.29 14.94
C ALA A 155 10.66 -28.45 13.78
N THR A 156 10.24 -29.00 12.63
CA THR A 156 11.10 -29.19 11.45
C THR A 156 11.10 -27.96 10.56
N LEU A 157 10.16 -27.04 10.77
CA LEU A 157 9.99 -25.85 9.95
C LEU A 157 11.06 -24.82 10.28
N GLY A 158 11.89 -24.49 9.29
CA GLY A 158 12.90 -23.44 9.41
C GLY A 158 12.27 -22.04 9.53
N LYS A 159 12.89 -21.18 10.35
CA LYS A 159 12.57 -19.75 10.37
C LYS A 159 12.89 -19.09 9.03
N ASP A 160 12.08 -18.11 8.65
CA ASP A 160 12.31 -17.34 7.42
C ASP A 160 12.97 -15.98 7.79
N PRO A 161 14.15 -15.66 7.23
CA PRO A 161 14.87 -14.42 7.56
C PRO A 161 14.09 -13.16 7.21
N LEU A 162 13.10 -13.23 6.31
CA LEU A 162 12.24 -12.12 5.95
C LEU A 162 11.34 -11.68 7.12
N PHE A 163 11.09 -12.53 8.11
CA PHE A 163 10.33 -12.15 9.30
C PHE A 163 10.93 -10.91 9.99
N GLY A 164 12.25 -10.84 10.15
CA GLY A 164 12.94 -9.70 10.77
C GLY A 164 12.74 -8.37 10.03
N GLN A 165 12.22 -8.38 8.81
CA GLN A 165 11.98 -7.18 8.00
C GLN A 165 10.56 -6.62 8.14
N ILE A 166 9.65 -7.33 8.80
CA ILE A 166 8.23 -6.94 8.86
C ILE A 166 8.06 -5.57 9.52
N LEU A 167 8.72 -5.32 10.64
CA LEU A 167 8.63 -4.04 11.37
C LEU A 167 9.37 -2.89 10.68
N LEU A 168 10.29 -3.19 9.76
CA LEU A 168 11.11 -2.22 9.04
C LEU A 168 10.50 -1.81 7.68
N ARG A 169 9.57 -2.62 7.18
CA ARG A 169 8.96 -2.47 5.87
C ARG A 169 8.00 -1.27 5.81
N HIS A 170 8.22 -0.33 4.93
CA HIS A 170 7.31 0.78 4.66
C HIS A 170 7.06 0.98 3.17
N THR A 171 5.90 1.53 2.79
CA THR A 171 5.70 2.10 1.46
C THR A 171 6.26 3.52 1.47
N ASN A 172 7.21 3.80 0.59
CA ASN A 172 7.90 5.08 0.54
C ASN A 172 7.57 5.84 -0.74
N ARG A 173 6.90 6.97 -0.61
CA ARG A 173 6.45 7.83 -1.72
C ARG A 173 7.38 9.03 -1.97
N SER A 174 8.55 9.07 -1.33
CA SER A 174 9.55 10.14 -1.53
C SER A 174 10.21 10.04 -2.90
N ALA A 175 10.96 11.06 -3.29
CA ALA A 175 11.93 10.96 -4.38
C ALA A 175 12.99 9.91 -4.04
N TYR A 176 13.50 9.19 -5.04
CA TYR A 176 14.54 8.18 -4.88
C TYR A 176 15.87 8.73 -5.37
N ASP A 177 16.96 8.13 -4.91
CA ASP A 177 18.32 8.51 -5.27
C ASP A 177 18.74 7.82 -6.58
N VAL A 178 18.76 8.58 -7.67
CA VAL A 178 19.15 8.10 -9.00
C VAL A 178 20.65 7.76 -9.10
N ALA A 179 21.47 8.32 -8.21
CA ALA A 179 22.91 8.04 -8.18
C ALA A 179 23.21 6.63 -7.57
N ARG A 180 22.20 6.01 -6.95
CA ARG A 180 22.27 4.69 -6.34
C ARG A 180 21.32 3.73 -7.04
N PRO A 181 21.72 3.13 -8.18
CA PRO A 181 20.86 2.20 -8.90
C PRO A 181 20.60 0.93 -8.11
N VAL A 182 19.52 0.24 -8.42
CA VAL A 182 19.23 -1.08 -7.89
C VAL A 182 20.23 -2.07 -8.49
N THR A 183 20.97 -2.77 -7.65
CA THR A 183 22.04 -3.67 -8.09
C THR A 183 21.49 -4.97 -8.71
N PRO A 184 22.25 -5.65 -9.58
CA PRO A 184 21.86 -6.97 -10.10
C PRO A 184 21.56 -7.99 -9.00
N ALA A 185 22.34 -8.00 -7.92
CA ALA A 185 22.10 -8.87 -6.76
C ALA A 185 20.77 -8.57 -6.07
N ALA A 186 20.38 -7.29 -5.98
CA ALA A 186 19.10 -6.90 -5.41
C ALA A 186 17.93 -7.34 -6.32
N TRP A 187 18.05 -7.21 -7.64
CA TRP A 187 17.06 -7.74 -8.58
C TRP A 187 16.89 -9.25 -8.43
N GLN A 188 18.01 -9.97 -8.33
CA GLN A 188 18.00 -11.42 -8.13
C GLN A 188 17.33 -11.81 -6.81
N ALA A 189 17.62 -11.13 -5.70
CA ALA A 189 17.00 -11.40 -4.40
C ALA A 189 15.48 -11.19 -4.44
N MET A 190 15.02 -10.11 -5.07
CA MET A 190 13.58 -9.86 -5.26
C MET A 190 12.92 -10.91 -6.16
N GLN A 191 13.59 -11.36 -7.22
CA GLN A 191 13.10 -12.44 -8.07
C GLN A 191 12.99 -13.77 -7.32
N GLN A 192 13.94 -14.13 -6.49
CA GLN A 192 13.89 -15.34 -5.67
C GLN A 192 12.69 -15.33 -4.71
N ALA A 193 12.32 -14.16 -4.21
CA ALA A 193 11.18 -14.02 -3.31
C ALA A 193 9.81 -14.37 -3.96
N VAL A 194 9.73 -14.37 -5.30
CA VAL A 194 8.49 -14.70 -6.06
C VAL A 194 8.37 -16.20 -6.35
N LEU A 195 9.49 -16.94 -6.38
CA LEU A 195 9.51 -18.34 -6.82
C LEU A 195 8.51 -19.28 -6.15
N PRO A 196 8.22 -19.16 -4.82
CA PRO A 196 7.27 -20.05 -4.17
C PRO A 196 5.84 -20.01 -4.77
N TYR A 197 5.49 -18.96 -5.50
CA TYR A 197 4.13 -18.69 -5.98
C TYR A 197 3.91 -18.96 -7.47
N LYS A 198 4.91 -19.49 -8.18
CA LYS A 198 4.84 -19.79 -9.63
C LYS A 198 4.43 -18.56 -10.46
N LEU A 199 4.95 -17.39 -10.09
CA LEU A 199 4.72 -16.13 -10.76
C LEU A 199 5.99 -15.67 -11.48
N ARG A 200 5.83 -14.87 -12.51
CA ARG A 200 6.98 -14.29 -13.25
C ARG A 200 7.31 -12.92 -12.69
N PHE A 201 8.56 -12.72 -12.34
CA PHE A 201 9.13 -11.43 -11.97
C PHE A 201 9.79 -10.80 -13.18
N GLY A 202 9.58 -9.49 -13.38
CA GLY A 202 10.30 -8.69 -14.34
C GLY A 202 10.75 -7.37 -13.72
N HIS A 203 11.75 -6.73 -14.31
CA HIS A 203 12.25 -5.44 -13.86
C HIS A 203 12.81 -4.61 -15.01
N ALA A 204 12.91 -3.30 -14.80
CA ALA A 204 13.62 -2.36 -15.63
C ALA A 204 14.44 -1.43 -14.72
N GLY A 205 15.75 -1.39 -14.94
CA GLY A 205 16.69 -0.55 -14.22
C GLY A 205 17.32 0.51 -15.13
N VAL A 206 18.34 1.21 -14.61
CA VAL A 206 19.01 2.31 -15.32
C VAL A 206 19.69 1.87 -16.60
N GLU A 207 20.10 0.60 -16.70
CA GLU A 207 20.70 -0.01 -17.88
C GLU A 207 19.71 -0.18 -19.05
N GLN A 208 18.40 -0.12 -18.76
CA GLN A 208 17.30 -0.20 -19.75
C GLN A 208 16.61 1.16 -19.87
N ALA A 209 17.35 2.21 -20.23
CA ALA A 209 16.90 3.60 -20.20
C ALA A 209 15.57 3.85 -20.95
N ASP A 210 15.38 3.23 -22.12
CA ASP A 210 14.16 3.36 -22.91
C ASP A 210 12.94 2.70 -22.22
N ALA A 211 13.13 1.52 -21.64
CA ALA A 211 12.09 0.84 -20.87
C ALA A 211 11.74 1.68 -19.62
N LEU A 212 12.74 2.15 -18.89
CA LEU A 212 12.57 2.99 -17.72
C LEU A 212 11.78 4.27 -18.05
N SER A 213 12.10 4.93 -19.18
CA SER A 213 11.38 6.10 -19.66
C SER A 213 9.91 5.79 -19.97
N ARG A 214 9.64 4.65 -20.63
CA ARG A 214 8.25 4.22 -20.93
C ARG A 214 7.47 3.93 -19.65
N HIS A 215 8.06 3.26 -18.66
CA HIS A 215 7.42 3.03 -17.37
C HIS A 215 7.06 4.35 -16.66
N ARG A 216 7.96 5.35 -16.65
CA ARG A 216 7.70 6.67 -16.05
C ARG A 216 6.54 7.38 -16.72
N LYS A 217 6.51 7.42 -18.06
CA LYS A 217 5.44 8.06 -18.84
C LYS A 217 4.09 7.40 -18.57
N LEU A 218 4.03 6.08 -18.57
CA LEU A 218 2.80 5.34 -18.33
C LEU A 218 2.29 5.53 -16.90
N ALA A 219 3.20 5.56 -15.90
CA ALA A 219 2.84 5.83 -14.52
C ALA A 219 2.22 7.22 -14.34
N LEU A 220 2.79 8.23 -15.00
CA LEU A 220 2.27 9.59 -14.96
C LEU A 220 0.89 9.68 -15.61
N GLN A 221 0.72 9.07 -16.79
CA GLN A 221 -0.55 9.04 -17.51
C GLN A 221 -1.66 8.40 -16.66
N ALA A 222 -1.40 7.23 -16.10
CA ALA A 222 -2.38 6.53 -15.28
C ALA A 222 -2.72 7.30 -14.00
N TRP A 223 -1.73 7.96 -13.38
CA TRP A 223 -1.94 8.84 -12.24
C TRP A 223 -2.83 10.04 -12.58
N GLN A 224 -2.59 10.68 -13.72
CA GLN A 224 -3.41 11.80 -14.19
C GLN A 224 -4.87 11.39 -14.38
N ILE A 225 -5.12 10.22 -14.99
CA ILE A 225 -6.47 9.69 -15.20
C ILE A 225 -7.19 9.51 -13.85
N GLU A 226 -6.54 8.89 -12.84
CA GLU A 226 -7.15 8.70 -11.53
C GLU A 226 -7.49 10.05 -10.86
N LEU A 227 -6.58 11.03 -10.91
CA LEU A 227 -6.78 12.35 -10.30
C LEU A 227 -7.87 13.18 -10.98
N THR A 228 -8.06 13.03 -12.30
CA THR A 228 -8.98 13.87 -13.09
C THR A 228 -10.31 13.19 -13.38
N THR A 229 -10.49 11.93 -13.00
CA THR A 229 -11.76 11.23 -13.04
C THR A 229 -12.55 11.52 -11.75
N PRO A 230 -13.70 12.22 -11.81
CA PRO A 230 -14.36 12.72 -10.60
C PRO A 230 -14.69 11.62 -9.57
N ARG A 231 -15.21 10.47 -10.00
CA ARG A 231 -15.60 9.40 -9.07
C ARG A 231 -14.41 8.74 -8.36
N THR A 232 -13.24 8.63 -9.03
CA THR A 232 -12.04 7.98 -8.45
C THR A 232 -11.31 8.89 -7.46
N ILE A 233 -11.21 10.20 -7.76
CA ILE A 233 -10.65 11.14 -6.80
C ILE A 233 -11.55 11.33 -5.58
N MET A 234 -12.88 11.30 -5.75
CA MET A 234 -13.81 11.37 -4.63
C MET A 234 -13.70 10.14 -3.73
N GLU A 235 -13.57 8.94 -4.27
CA GLU A 235 -13.29 7.72 -3.48
C GLU A 235 -11.99 7.85 -2.68
N SER A 236 -10.95 8.45 -3.27
CA SER A 236 -9.69 8.74 -2.55
C SER A 236 -9.90 9.77 -1.43
N TYR A 237 -10.78 10.77 -1.63
CA TYR A 237 -11.13 11.76 -0.60
C TYR A 237 -11.92 11.15 0.56
N ASP A 238 -12.79 10.17 0.32
CA ASP A 238 -13.54 9.46 1.38
C ASP A 238 -12.62 8.75 2.37
N VAL A 239 -11.46 8.31 1.90
CA VAL A 239 -10.47 7.60 2.72
C VAL A 239 -9.24 8.45 3.05
N LEU A 240 -9.24 9.75 2.71
CA LEU A 240 -8.18 10.69 3.06
C LEU A 240 -8.31 11.13 4.52
N ARG A 241 -7.21 11.07 5.28
CA ARG A 241 -7.11 11.51 6.68
C ARG A 241 -6.16 12.70 6.76
N VAL A 242 -6.69 13.87 7.03
CA VAL A 242 -5.95 15.13 7.03
C VAL A 242 -5.59 15.57 8.45
N GLY A 243 -4.31 15.63 8.72
CA GLY A 243 -3.77 16.03 10.01
C GLY A 243 -3.80 14.93 11.08
N ALA A 244 -3.04 15.14 12.13
CA ALA A 244 -2.83 14.14 13.19
C ALA A 244 -4.14 13.67 13.84
N LYS A 245 -5.12 14.56 14.02
CA LYS A 245 -6.40 14.24 14.69
C LYS A 245 -7.22 13.21 13.90
N GLU A 246 -7.40 13.39 12.58
CA GLU A 246 -8.15 12.44 11.77
C GLU A 246 -7.39 11.11 11.67
N ILE A 247 -6.06 11.16 11.53
CA ILE A 247 -5.22 9.96 11.46
C ILE A 247 -5.31 9.15 12.76
N ALA A 248 -5.21 9.78 13.94
CA ALA A 248 -5.34 9.13 15.24
C ALA A 248 -6.71 8.48 15.44
N LEU A 249 -7.77 9.17 14.97
CA LEU A 249 -9.15 8.70 15.09
C LEU A 249 -9.41 7.44 14.25
N HIS A 250 -9.00 7.46 12.97
CA HIS A 250 -9.34 6.41 12.00
C HIS A 250 -8.29 5.31 11.89
N ARG A 251 -7.02 5.67 12.03
CA ARG A 251 -5.86 4.76 11.94
C ARG A 251 -5.82 3.92 10.64
N ASP A 252 -6.44 4.43 9.57
CA ASP A 252 -6.53 3.82 8.25
C ASP A 252 -6.44 4.87 7.14
N GLY A 253 -6.62 4.46 5.90
CA GLY A 253 -6.72 5.36 4.76
C GLY A 253 -5.39 6.00 4.35
N LEU A 254 -5.52 7.06 3.57
CA LEU A 254 -4.42 7.86 3.05
C LEU A 254 -4.13 9.01 4.02
N SER A 255 -2.94 9.04 4.59
CA SER A 255 -2.53 10.07 5.56
C SER A 255 -1.93 11.28 4.85
N LEU A 256 -2.39 12.47 5.21
CA LEU A 256 -1.90 13.75 4.70
C LEU A 256 -1.55 14.67 5.86
N LEU A 257 -0.25 14.93 6.03
CA LEU A 257 0.33 15.73 7.11
C LEU A 257 0.98 17.04 6.61
N ASP A 258 0.80 17.39 5.32
CA ASP A 258 1.32 18.65 4.81
C ASP A 258 0.74 19.83 5.59
N PRO A 259 1.57 20.72 6.20
CA PRO A 259 1.11 21.77 7.10
C PRO A 259 0.15 22.74 6.44
N VAL A 260 0.39 23.06 5.15
CA VAL A 260 -0.44 23.98 4.40
C VAL A 260 -1.82 23.38 4.15
N VAL A 261 -1.87 22.10 3.73
CA VAL A 261 -3.13 21.41 3.50
C VAL A 261 -3.90 21.20 4.80
N VAL A 262 -3.21 20.86 5.91
CA VAL A 262 -3.83 20.77 7.24
C VAL A 262 -4.46 22.09 7.66
N LEU A 263 -3.76 23.21 7.48
CA LEU A 263 -4.29 24.53 7.77
C LEU A 263 -5.50 24.88 6.88
N LEU A 264 -5.41 24.63 5.57
CA LEU A 264 -6.53 24.86 4.63
C LEU A 264 -7.76 24.02 5.00
N ASN A 265 -7.56 22.78 5.44
CA ASN A 265 -8.63 21.92 5.91
C ASN A 265 -9.28 22.47 7.20
N GLN A 266 -8.49 22.96 8.15
CA GLN A 266 -9.00 23.53 9.42
C GLN A 266 -9.84 24.79 9.21
N VAL A 267 -9.48 25.63 8.23
CA VAL A 267 -10.23 26.85 7.93
C VAL A 267 -11.31 26.67 6.84
N GLY A 268 -11.58 25.41 6.44
CA GLY A 268 -12.63 25.06 5.48
C GLY A 268 -12.34 25.48 4.03
N LEU A 269 -11.07 25.69 3.68
CA LEU A 269 -10.63 26.05 2.31
C LEU A 269 -10.18 24.84 1.50
N PHE A 270 -9.97 23.68 2.12
CA PHE A 270 -9.77 22.40 1.44
C PHE A 270 -11.11 21.64 1.42
N ASP A 271 -11.85 21.82 0.34
CA ASP A 271 -13.19 21.25 0.17
C ASP A 271 -13.09 19.84 -0.44
N ARG A 272 -13.36 18.82 0.39
CA ARG A 272 -13.37 17.40 -0.01
C ARG A 272 -14.77 16.91 -0.43
N SER A 273 -15.79 17.79 -0.47
CA SER A 273 -17.15 17.40 -0.84
C SER A 273 -17.40 17.34 -2.34
N LYS A 274 -16.46 17.82 -3.14
CA LYS A 274 -16.53 17.84 -4.60
C LYS A 274 -15.18 17.52 -5.25
N ALA A 275 -15.23 16.95 -6.44
CA ALA A 275 -14.06 16.69 -7.23
C ALA A 275 -13.35 18.00 -7.61
N PRO A 276 -12.00 18.07 -7.50
CA PRO A 276 -11.24 19.22 -7.96
C PRO A 276 -11.32 19.35 -9.49
N SER A 277 -11.14 20.57 -10.01
CA SER A 277 -10.99 20.76 -11.45
C SER A 277 -9.65 20.21 -11.94
N PRO A 278 -9.58 19.59 -13.12
CA PRO A 278 -8.32 19.15 -13.71
C PRO A 278 -7.26 20.26 -13.82
N ASP A 279 -7.69 21.52 -14.03
CA ASP A 279 -6.83 22.66 -14.23
C ASP A 279 -6.55 23.46 -12.95
N ASP A 280 -7.12 23.07 -11.80
CA ASP A 280 -6.84 23.79 -10.57
C ASP A 280 -5.42 23.55 -10.06
N TYR A 281 -4.97 24.44 -9.18
CA TYR A 281 -3.61 24.41 -8.65
C TYR A 281 -3.34 23.10 -7.86
N ALA A 282 -4.30 22.61 -7.12
CA ALA A 282 -4.13 21.40 -6.31
C ALA A 282 -3.89 20.17 -7.19
N THR A 283 -4.65 20.01 -8.27
CA THR A 283 -4.50 18.93 -9.25
C THR A 283 -3.18 19.03 -10.00
N THR A 284 -2.91 20.21 -10.59
CA THR A 284 -1.69 20.40 -11.41
C THR A 284 -0.40 20.31 -10.59
N SER A 285 -0.40 20.76 -9.33
CA SER A 285 0.76 20.63 -8.44
C SER A 285 1.02 19.17 -8.03
N GLN A 286 -0.01 18.36 -7.78
CA GLN A 286 0.14 16.94 -7.51
C GLN A 286 0.71 16.17 -8.71
N ILE A 287 0.25 16.49 -9.93
CA ILE A 287 0.77 15.91 -11.16
C ILE A 287 2.25 16.26 -11.33
N LYS A 288 2.63 17.51 -11.11
CA LYS A 288 4.01 17.98 -11.20
C LYS A 288 4.91 17.28 -10.15
N ASP A 289 4.46 17.22 -8.90
CA ASP A 289 5.20 16.54 -7.81
C ASP A 289 5.41 15.05 -8.12
N PHE A 290 4.39 14.38 -8.61
CA PHE A 290 4.51 12.98 -8.97
C PHE A 290 5.44 12.76 -10.18
N SER A 291 5.41 13.65 -11.19
CA SER A 291 6.35 13.62 -12.31
C SER A 291 7.80 13.70 -11.83
N GLN A 292 8.11 14.62 -10.92
CA GLN A 292 9.46 14.76 -10.35
C GLN A 292 9.90 13.49 -9.59
N LYS A 293 8.98 12.84 -8.87
CA LYS A 293 9.25 11.57 -8.20
C LYS A 293 9.48 10.42 -9.18
N LEU A 294 8.80 10.43 -10.31
CA LEU A 294 9.04 9.46 -11.38
C LEU A 294 10.40 9.70 -12.06
N ASP A 295 10.77 10.95 -12.32
CA ASP A 295 12.09 11.30 -12.88
C ASP A 295 13.22 10.83 -11.98
N SER A 296 13.01 10.84 -10.66
CA SER A 296 13.96 10.34 -9.65
C SER A 296 13.90 8.81 -9.42
N THR A 297 13.15 8.05 -10.22
CA THR A 297 12.98 6.60 -10.04
C THR A 297 14.04 5.81 -10.81
N PRO A 298 14.97 5.08 -10.14
CA PRO A 298 16.04 4.32 -10.81
C PRO A 298 15.59 2.93 -11.28
N GLY A 299 14.41 2.43 -10.87
CA GLY A 299 13.96 1.12 -11.27
C GLY A 299 12.47 0.88 -11.05
N PHE A 300 11.93 -0.03 -11.85
CA PHE A 300 10.59 -0.61 -11.72
C PHE A 300 10.68 -2.12 -11.69
N PHE A 301 9.76 -2.76 -10.99
CA PHE A 301 9.55 -4.19 -11.10
C PHE A 301 8.05 -4.49 -11.24
N TRP A 302 7.76 -5.70 -11.74
CA TRP A 302 6.40 -6.19 -11.88
C TRP A 302 6.31 -7.69 -11.63
N ILE A 303 5.12 -8.12 -11.28
CA ILE A 303 4.77 -9.54 -11.07
C ILE A 303 3.65 -9.89 -12.04
N VAL A 304 3.85 -10.94 -12.83
CA VAL A 304 2.88 -11.45 -13.81
C VAL A 304 2.44 -12.85 -13.43
N SER A 305 1.14 -13.09 -13.55
CA SER A 305 0.52 -14.41 -13.38
C SER A 305 -0.02 -14.97 -14.70
N GLU A 306 -0.13 -16.28 -14.77
CA GLU A 306 -1.04 -16.95 -15.69
C GLU A 306 -2.46 -16.85 -15.10
N GLY A 307 -3.38 -16.29 -15.89
CA GLY A 307 -4.75 -16.03 -15.43
C GLY A 307 -4.88 -14.92 -14.36
N ASN A 308 -6.10 -14.78 -13.82
CA ASN A 308 -6.46 -13.73 -12.85
C ASN A 308 -7.56 -14.20 -11.87
N ASP A 309 -7.61 -15.47 -11.50
CA ASP A 309 -8.57 -15.97 -10.52
C ASP A 309 -8.22 -15.51 -9.08
N ARG A 310 -9.14 -15.70 -8.14
CA ARG A 310 -9.00 -15.25 -6.76
C ARG A 310 -7.81 -15.89 -6.03
N VAL A 311 -7.49 -17.15 -6.32
CA VAL A 311 -6.32 -17.84 -5.74
C VAL A 311 -5.04 -17.21 -6.28
N THR A 312 -5.00 -16.94 -7.57
CA THR A 312 -3.87 -16.25 -8.23
C THR A 312 -3.65 -14.85 -7.65
N GLN A 313 -4.73 -14.09 -7.42
CA GLN A 313 -4.66 -12.75 -6.79
C GLN A 313 -4.10 -12.82 -5.36
N ILE A 314 -4.54 -13.76 -4.53
CA ILE A 314 -3.98 -14.00 -3.19
C ILE A 314 -2.50 -14.34 -3.28
N ASN A 315 -2.10 -15.26 -4.14
CA ASN A 315 -0.71 -15.67 -4.30
C ASN A 315 0.18 -14.53 -4.81
N ALA A 316 -0.33 -13.67 -5.69
CA ALA A 316 0.38 -12.47 -6.12
C ALA A 316 0.60 -11.48 -4.97
N GLY A 317 -0.38 -11.32 -4.08
CA GLY A 317 -0.24 -10.54 -2.86
C GLY A 317 0.81 -11.11 -1.90
N ARG A 318 0.81 -12.44 -1.70
CA ARG A 318 1.82 -13.14 -0.89
C ARG A 318 3.22 -12.91 -1.46
N ALA A 319 3.40 -13.12 -2.77
CA ALA A 319 4.66 -12.87 -3.47
C ALA A 319 5.12 -11.41 -3.34
N TYR A 320 4.20 -10.45 -3.52
CA TYR A 320 4.54 -9.03 -3.37
C TYR A 320 5.03 -8.70 -1.96
N ALA A 321 4.41 -9.24 -0.91
CA ALA A 321 4.87 -9.04 0.46
C ALA A 321 6.33 -9.52 0.63
N ARG A 322 6.67 -10.70 0.12
CA ARG A 322 8.04 -11.23 0.15
C ARG A 322 9.02 -10.36 -0.62
N VAL A 323 8.65 -9.90 -1.83
CA VAL A 323 9.48 -8.97 -2.63
C VAL A 323 9.77 -7.70 -1.84
N GLN A 324 8.75 -7.14 -1.17
CA GLN A 324 8.91 -5.93 -0.39
C GLN A 324 9.83 -6.15 0.83
N LEU A 325 9.70 -7.29 1.52
CA LEU A 325 10.56 -7.63 2.65
C LEU A 325 12.01 -7.87 2.17
N ALA A 326 12.22 -8.57 1.04
CA ALA A 326 13.54 -8.77 0.47
C ALA A 326 14.21 -7.45 0.07
N ALA A 327 13.45 -6.52 -0.52
CA ALA A 327 13.93 -5.18 -0.84
C ALA A 327 14.27 -4.38 0.44
N THR A 328 13.45 -4.49 1.49
CA THR A 328 13.69 -3.86 2.80
C THR A 328 15.01 -4.35 3.41
N ALA A 329 15.28 -5.66 3.36
CA ALA A 329 16.54 -6.25 3.85
C ALA A 329 17.79 -5.69 3.14
N LEU A 330 17.62 -5.18 1.93
CA LEU A 330 18.69 -4.58 1.11
C LEU A 330 18.71 -3.04 1.21
N GLY A 331 17.93 -2.44 2.11
CA GLY A 331 17.83 -0.99 2.27
C GLY A 331 17.15 -0.28 1.10
N LEU A 332 16.35 -1.01 0.30
CA LEU A 332 15.57 -0.46 -0.79
C LEU A 332 14.18 -0.05 -0.32
N SER A 333 13.74 1.07 -0.84
CA SER A 333 12.37 1.60 -0.72
C SER A 333 11.56 1.25 -1.96
N MET A 334 10.22 1.09 -1.80
CA MET A 334 9.35 0.92 -2.94
C MET A 334 7.98 1.57 -2.75
N GLN A 335 7.33 1.83 -3.89
CA GLN A 335 5.97 2.31 -3.97
C GLN A 335 5.21 1.55 -5.05
N PRO A 336 4.10 0.86 -4.70
CA PRO A 336 3.17 0.33 -5.69
C PRO A 336 2.59 1.42 -6.58
N LEU A 337 2.45 1.12 -7.86
CA LEU A 337 1.83 1.98 -8.88
C LEU A 337 0.62 1.23 -9.44
N SER A 338 -0.49 1.29 -8.72
CA SER A 338 -1.68 0.51 -9.04
C SER A 338 -2.56 1.13 -10.12
N GLN A 339 -2.37 2.40 -10.45
CA GLN A 339 -3.27 3.15 -11.34
C GLN A 339 -3.44 2.50 -12.72
N ALA A 340 -2.36 2.14 -13.39
CA ALA A 340 -2.41 1.45 -14.67
C ALA A 340 -2.93 0.00 -14.58
N LEU A 341 -3.08 -0.53 -13.36
CA LEU A 341 -3.62 -1.87 -13.10
C LEU A 341 -5.07 -1.84 -12.63
N GLN A 342 -5.71 -0.67 -12.58
CA GLN A 342 -7.11 -0.51 -12.21
C GLN A 342 -8.02 -0.84 -13.41
N GLU A 343 -9.12 -1.53 -13.14
CA GLU A 343 -9.95 -2.17 -14.17
C GLU A 343 -11.23 -1.37 -14.48
N TYR A 344 -11.18 -0.03 -14.36
CA TYR A 344 -12.29 0.82 -14.76
C TYR A 344 -12.06 1.44 -16.17
N PRO A 345 -13.11 1.84 -16.86
CA PRO A 345 -13.06 2.18 -18.30
C PRO A 345 -12.00 3.20 -18.70
N GLU A 346 -11.79 4.26 -17.90
CA GLU A 346 -10.83 5.32 -18.22
C GLU A 346 -9.37 4.85 -18.17
N GLN A 347 -9.09 3.78 -17.40
CA GLN A 347 -7.77 3.15 -17.34
C GLN A 347 -7.57 2.05 -18.40
N ALA A 348 -8.55 1.75 -19.26
CA ALA A 348 -8.46 0.64 -20.22
C ALA A 348 -7.22 0.73 -21.11
N ARG A 349 -6.84 1.94 -21.56
CA ARG A 349 -5.64 2.14 -22.37
C ARG A 349 -4.34 1.94 -21.57
N PRO A 350 -4.11 2.62 -20.43
CA PRO A 350 -2.97 2.34 -19.57
C PRO A 350 -2.88 0.89 -19.10
N TYR A 351 -4.00 0.22 -18.85
CA TYR A 351 -4.05 -1.20 -18.49
C TYR A 351 -3.49 -2.09 -19.61
N ALA A 352 -3.91 -1.89 -20.85
CA ALA A 352 -3.36 -2.62 -21.98
C ALA A 352 -1.87 -2.31 -22.21
N ASP A 353 -1.50 -1.02 -22.12
CA ASP A 353 -0.14 -0.57 -22.35
C ASP A 353 0.85 -1.12 -21.30
N ILE A 354 0.47 -1.21 -19.99
CA ILE A 354 1.33 -1.80 -18.98
C ILE A 354 1.51 -3.31 -19.17
N HIS A 355 0.45 -4.04 -19.57
CA HIS A 355 0.57 -5.46 -19.87
C HIS A 355 1.54 -5.70 -21.03
N ALA A 356 1.39 -4.94 -22.12
CA ALA A 356 2.33 -5.01 -23.26
C ALA A 356 3.76 -4.65 -22.85
N LEU A 357 3.95 -3.59 -22.06
CA LEU A 357 5.27 -3.13 -21.59
C LEU A 357 5.96 -4.17 -20.70
N CYS A 358 5.20 -4.88 -19.87
CA CYS A 358 5.68 -5.93 -18.98
C CYS A 358 5.76 -7.31 -19.65
N GLY A 359 5.45 -7.41 -20.96
CA GLY A 359 5.46 -8.66 -21.71
C GLY A 359 4.43 -9.67 -21.19
N ALA A 360 3.24 -9.19 -20.83
CA ALA A 360 2.10 -10.00 -20.44
C ALA A 360 1.06 -10.01 -21.58
N SER A 361 0.64 -11.21 -22.01
CA SER A 361 -0.29 -11.39 -23.12
C SER A 361 -1.72 -11.52 -22.60
N LEU A 362 -2.51 -10.45 -22.70
CA LEU A 362 -3.94 -10.49 -22.38
C LEU A 362 -4.72 -11.36 -23.38
N PRO A 363 -5.79 -12.06 -22.93
CA PRO A 363 -6.31 -12.16 -21.56
C PRO A 363 -5.64 -13.27 -20.71
N GLY A 364 -4.70 -14.04 -21.27
CA GLY A 364 -4.13 -15.23 -20.62
C GLY A 364 -3.21 -14.90 -19.45
N GLN A 365 -2.51 -13.76 -19.50
CA GLN A 365 -1.57 -13.32 -18.48
C GLN A 365 -1.98 -11.97 -17.89
N THR A 366 -1.71 -11.76 -16.61
CA THR A 366 -2.09 -10.52 -15.91
C THR A 366 -0.89 -9.94 -15.14
N VAL A 367 -0.61 -8.65 -15.33
CA VAL A 367 0.28 -7.89 -14.46
C VAL A 367 -0.45 -7.66 -13.14
N GLN A 368 -0.09 -8.43 -12.12
CA GLN A 368 -0.74 -8.36 -10.81
C GLN A 368 -0.21 -7.20 -9.96
N MET A 369 1.09 -6.95 -10.03
CA MET A 369 1.75 -5.89 -9.27
C MET A 369 2.77 -5.18 -10.16
N TRP A 370 2.83 -3.87 -9.99
CA TRP A 370 3.83 -2.99 -10.58
C TRP A 370 4.24 -1.94 -9.55
N ALA A 371 5.54 -1.72 -9.38
CA ALA A 371 6.05 -0.78 -8.40
C ALA A 371 7.35 -0.13 -8.86
N ARG A 372 7.56 1.10 -8.41
CA ARG A 372 8.89 1.74 -8.49
C ARG A 372 9.72 1.35 -7.26
N VAL A 373 11.03 1.26 -7.44
CA VAL A 373 11.99 0.82 -6.42
C VAL A 373 13.31 1.59 -6.53
N GLY A 374 13.94 1.85 -5.39
CA GLY A 374 15.22 2.57 -5.30
C GLY A 374 15.57 2.89 -3.85
N HIS A 375 16.67 3.58 -3.64
CA HIS A 375 17.05 4.09 -2.33
C HIS A 375 16.34 5.42 -2.04
N ALA A 376 15.86 5.60 -0.82
CA ALA A 376 15.21 6.83 -0.38
C ALA A 376 15.45 7.07 1.13
N PRO A 377 15.27 8.30 1.62
CA PRO A 377 15.24 8.57 3.06
C PRO A 377 14.16 7.73 3.76
N THR A 378 14.41 7.38 5.02
CA THR A 378 13.43 6.68 5.86
C THR A 378 12.18 7.53 6.04
N VAL A 379 11.02 6.89 6.02
CA VAL A 379 9.72 7.52 6.26
C VAL A 379 9.06 6.94 7.51
N GLU A 380 8.17 7.71 8.12
CA GLU A 380 7.34 7.21 9.21
C GLU A 380 6.40 6.09 8.69
N PRO A 381 6.09 5.10 9.54
CA PRO A 381 5.17 4.02 9.16
C PRO A 381 3.74 4.55 8.93
N ALA A 382 2.99 3.85 8.09
CA ALA A 382 1.58 4.14 7.88
C ALA A 382 0.75 3.74 9.11
N PRO A 383 -0.37 4.44 9.40
CA PRO A 383 -1.23 4.12 10.53
C PRO A 383 -1.78 2.70 10.44
N ARG A 384 -2.05 2.10 11.61
CA ARG A 384 -2.71 0.79 11.73
C ARG A 384 -3.84 0.86 12.74
N ARG A 385 -4.97 0.27 12.38
CA ARG A 385 -6.07 0.01 13.32
C ARG A 385 -5.58 -0.91 14.43
N ARG A 386 -6.20 -0.82 15.59
CA ARG A 386 -5.83 -1.69 16.71
C ARG A 386 -6.19 -3.13 16.40
N LEU A 387 -5.42 -4.09 16.88
CA LEU A 387 -5.66 -5.51 16.64
C LEU A 387 -7.09 -5.95 16.99
N GLN A 388 -7.62 -5.46 18.10
CA GLN A 388 -8.99 -5.77 18.53
C GLN A 388 -10.07 -5.31 17.55
N ASP A 389 -9.82 -4.27 16.74
CA ASP A 389 -10.78 -3.75 15.77
C ASP A 389 -10.96 -4.68 14.55
N PHE A 390 -10.09 -5.68 14.39
CA PHE A 390 -10.18 -6.69 13.34
C PHE A 390 -10.86 -7.99 13.83
N ILE A 391 -10.89 -8.25 15.12
CA ILE A 391 -11.38 -9.51 15.69
C ILE A 391 -12.89 -9.44 15.86
N ARG A 392 -13.59 -10.39 15.26
CA ARG A 392 -15.04 -10.58 15.52
C ARG A 392 -15.26 -11.00 16.95
N ALA A 393 -16.20 -10.31 17.61
CA ALA A 393 -16.73 -10.70 18.91
C ALA A 393 -17.61 -11.95 18.80
#